data_3636c1f3e20a2ebfcf85d6b6b669a552
#
_entry.id   3636c1f3e20a2ebfcf85d6b6b669a552
#
_cell.length_a   1.000
_cell.length_b   1.000
_cell.length_c   1.000
_cell.angle_alpha   90.00
_cell.angle_beta   90.00
_cell.angle_gamma   90.00
#
_symmetry.space_group_name_H-M   'P 1'
#
loop_
_entity.id
_entity.type
_entity.pdbx_description
1 polymer ?
#
loop_
_entity_poly.entity_id
_entity_poly.type
_entity_poly.pdbx_seq_one_letter_code
_entity_poly.pdbx_strand_id
1 'polypeptide(L)'
;MISILALLLQAAAPAPAATPAPVLPWTPVTRGDAASGTLSSSVYVFSRTPGSRLAVRCDARADKVVSLQFRAASDLGAGPVRPVRLILDGGTPLISNWEFISGIALEREDAAVTTITAALAHAREIKVHTTNLAGEPIDAVFDGPASDAGLTQVLAACGYTLGVVPVRTPPPAPTPGQ
;
A
#
# COMPACT_ATOMS: atom_id res chain seq x y z
N MET A 1 3.84 65.69 36.48
CA MET A 1 3.77 65.25 35.07
C MET A 1 3.68 63.71 35.07
N ILE A 2 2.48 63.19 34.81
CA ILE A 2 2.24 61.71 34.81
C ILE A 2 2.04 61.34 33.35
N SER A 3 3.03 60.59 32.78
CA SER A 3 2.93 60.00 31.41
C SER A 3 2.16 58.71 31.46
N ILE A 4 0.99 58.66 30.84
CA ILE A 4 0.18 57.49 30.64
C ILE A 4 0.69 56.76 29.39
N LEU A 5 1.31 55.59 29.56
CA LEU A 5 1.75 54.72 28.49
C LEU A 5 0.53 53.89 28.03
N ALA A 6 -0.03 54.16 26.86
CA ALA A 6 -1.11 53.40 26.28
C ALA A 6 -0.55 52.11 25.62
N LEU A 7 -0.87 50.95 26.20
CA LEU A 7 -0.54 49.63 25.65
C LEU A 7 -1.56 49.28 24.57
N LEU A 8 -1.16 49.32 23.30
CA LEU A 8 -1.97 48.87 22.16
C LEU A 8 -1.94 47.32 22.10
N LEU A 9 -3.03 46.68 22.50
CA LEU A 9 -3.27 45.26 22.24
C LEU A 9 -3.58 45.10 20.74
N GLN A 10 -2.63 44.61 19.97
CA GLN A 10 -2.88 44.12 18.60
C GLN A 10 -3.52 42.73 18.65
N ALA A 11 -4.81 42.64 18.33
CA ALA A 11 -5.48 41.37 18.12
C ALA A 11 -4.93 40.71 16.85
N ALA A 12 -4.25 39.55 16.99
CA ALA A 12 -3.80 38.76 15.85
C ALA A 12 -5.03 38.23 15.10
N ALA A 13 -5.11 38.50 13.80
CA ALA A 13 -6.15 37.96 12.94
C ALA A 13 -5.97 36.41 12.85
N PRO A 14 -7.08 35.63 12.90
CA PRO A 14 -7.00 34.19 12.74
C PRO A 14 -6.42 33.84 11.37
N ALA A 15 -5.44 32.91 11.34
CA ALA A 15 -4.86 32.43 10.11
C ALA A 15 -5.95 31.74 9.25
N PRO A 16 -5.94 31.92 7.92
CA PRO A 16 -6.89 31.27 7.04
C PRO A 16 -6.78 29.75 7.18
N ALA A 17 -7.92 29.08 7.34
CA ALA A 17 -7.99 27.63 7.40
C ALA A 17 -7.41 27.05 6.11
N ALA A 18 -6.42 26.15 6.24
CA ALA A 18 -5.82 25.47 5.09
C ALA A 18 -6.90 24.65 4.37
N THR A 19 -7.04 24.84 3.06
CA THR A 19 -7.91 24.03 2.23
C THR A 19 -7.43 22.56 2.30
N PRO A 20 -8.31 21.59 2.62
CA PRO A 20 -7.91 20.19 2.65
C PRO A 20 -7.37 19.75 1.28
N ALA A 21 -6.23 19.05 1.29
CA ALA A 21 -5.66 18.50 0.07
C ALA A 21 -6.64 17.50 -0.60
N PRO A 22 -6.70 17.45 -1.94
CA PRO A 22 -7.55 16.51 -2.63
C PRO A 22 -7.15 15.07 -2.31
N VAL A 23 -8.14 14.23 -1.98
CA VAL A 23 -7.96 12.79 -1.73
C VAL A 23 -7.69 12.09 -3.06
N LEU A 24 -6.59 11.33 -3.16
CA LEU A 24 -6.23 10.59 -4.35
C LEU A 24 -6.99 9.25 -4.41
N PRO A 25 -7.69 8.95 -5.53
CA PRO A 25 -8.51 7.75 -5.60
C PRO A 25 -7.68 6.48 -5.83
N TRP A 26 -8.15 5.38 -5.24
CA TRP A 26 -7.70 4.04 -5.59
C TRP A 26 -8.27 3.65 -6.95
N THR A 27 -7.38 3.39 -7.92
CA THR A 27 -7.73 3.18 -9.32
C THR A 27 -7.64 1.70 -9.68
N PRO A 28 -8.75 1.04 -10.09
CA PRO A 28 -8.71 -0.34 -10.54
C PRO A 28 -8.17 -0.43 -11.98
N VAL A 29 -7.38 -1.48 -12.25
CA VAL A 29 -6.84 -1.80 -13.58
C VAL A 29 -6.85 -3.31 -13.79
N THR A 30 -7.40 -3.74 -14.92
CA THR A 30 -7.32 -5.13 -15.39
C THR A 30 -6.52 -5.16 -16.69
N ARG A 31 -5.59 -6.11 -16.81
CA ARG A 31 -4.73 -6.31 -17.97
C ARG A 31 -4.66 -7.78 -18.35
N GLY A 32 -4.42 -8.05 -19.62
CA GLY A 32 -4.31 -9.41 -20.15
C GLY A 32 -5.67 -10.01 -20.48
N ASP A 33 -5.66 -11.31 -20.73
CA ASP A 33 -6.82 -12.08 -21.16
C ASP A 33 -6.97 -13.34 -20.29
N ALA A 34 -8.20 -13.57 -19.82
CA ALA A 34 -8.53 -14.75 -19.02
C ALA A 34 -8.36 -16.06 -19.80
N ALA A 35 -8.66 -16.09 -21.11
CA ALA A 35 -8.54 -17.27 -21.94
C ALA A 35 -7.10 -17.72 -22.15
N SER A 36 -6.16 -16.75 -22.20
CA SER A 36 -4.71 -17.04 -22.28
C SER A 36 -4.05 -17.29 -20.93
N GLY A 37 -4.79 -17.19 -19.82
CA GLY A 37 -4.24 -17.32 -18.47
C GLY A 37 -3.28 -16.17 -18.08
N THR A 38 -3.32 -15.05 -18.78
CA THR A 38 -2.45 -13.89 -18.52
C THR A 38 -3.14 -12.77 -17.75
N LEU A 39 -4.38 -13.01 -17.29
CA LEU A 39 -5.17 -12.00 -16.60
C LEU A 39 -4.46 -11.53 -15.33
N SER A 40 -4.33 -10.21 -15.19
CA SER A 40 -3.96 -9.58 -13.94
C SER A 40 -4.94 -8.47 -13.59
N SER A 41 -5.37 -8.44 -12.34
CA SER A 41 -6.22 -7.40 -11.77
C SER A 41 -5.45 -6.68 -10.68
N SER A 42 -5.57 -5.36 -10.63
CA SER A 42 -4.91 -4.58 -9.59
C SER A 42 -5.75 -3.36 -9.23
N VAL A 43 -5.55 -2.88 -8.01
CA VAL A 43 -6.01 -1.57 -7.57
C VAL A 43 -4.81 -0.84 -6.98
N TYR A 44 -4.64 0.43 -7.30
CA TYR A 44 -3.49 1.21 -6.85
C TYR A 44 -3.86 2.64 -6.50
N VAL A 45 -2.98 3.27 -5.71
CA VAL A 45 -3.05 4.68 -5.35
C VAL A 45 -1.67 5.31 -5.49
N PHE A 46 -1.63 6.57 -5.93
CA PHE A 46 -0.40 7.38 -5.89
C PHE A 46 -0.24 8.05 -4.54
N SER A 47 1.00 8.30 -4.15
CA SER A 47 1.31 9.05 -2.93
C SER A 47 0.94 10.52 -3.06
N ARG A 48 0.66 11.16 -1.92
CA ARG A 48 0.44 12.62 -1.84
C ARG A 48 1.64 13.41 -2.36
N THR A 49 2.86 12.91 -2.11
CA THR A 49 4.07 13.41 -2.77
C THR A 49 4.26 12.61 -4.05
N PRO A 50 4.35 13.26 -5.24
CA PRO A 50 4.42 12.55 -6.51
C PRO A 50 5.57 11.55 -6.61
N GLY A 51 5.33 10.46 -7.34
CA GLY A 51 6.34 9.49 -7.75
C GLY A 51 6.25 8.13 -7.08
N SER A 52 5.62 8.00 -5.90
CA SER A 52 5.42 6.70 -5.26
C SER A 52 4.03 6.13 -5.55
N ARG A 53 3.91 4.80 -5.54
CA ARG A 53 2.66 4.07 -5.78
C ARG A 53 2.57 2.86 -4.87
N LEU A 54 1.41 2.68 -4.25
CA LEU A 54 1.02 1.47 -3.52
C LEU A 54 -0.04 0.73 -4.33
N ALA A 55 0.05 -0.60 -4.44
CA ALA A 55 -0.90 -1.40 -5.19
C ALA A 55 -1.16 -2.74 -4.51
N VAL A 56 -2.38 -3.25 -4.68
CA VAL A 56 -2.74 -4.64 -4.47
C VAL A 56 -2.99 -5.26 -5.84
N ARG A 57 -2.36 -6.39 -6.12
CA ARG A 57 -2.41 -7.03 -7.44
C ARG A 57 -2.67 -8.52 -7.32
N CYS A 58 -3.57 -9.02 -8.14
CA CYS A 58 -3.79 -10.43 -8.43
C CYS A 58 -3.16 -10.76 -9.79
N ASP A 59 -2.27 -11.71 -9.84
CA ASP A 59 -1.82 -12.38 -11.07
C ASP A 59 -2.55 -13.71 -11.16
N ALA A 60 -3.61 -13.77 -11.96
CA ALA A 60 -4.47 -14.96 -12.14
C ALA A 60 -3.84 -16.00 -13.09
N ARG A 61 -2.55 -16.26 -12.93
CA ARG A 61 -1.84 -17.37 -13.55
C ARG A 61 -2.18 -18.68 -12.81
N ALA A 62 -1.52 -19.77 -13.20
CA ALA A 62 -1.76 -21.08 -12.57
C ALA A 62 -1.72 -21.03 -11.03
N ASP A 63 -0.81 -20.25 -10.47
CA ASP A 63 -0.60 -20.16 -9.01
C ASP A 63 -1.52 -19.15 -8.30
N LYS A 64 -2.25 -18.31 -9.04
CA LYS A 64 -3.18 -17.28 -8.50
C LYS A 64 -2.60 -16.53 -7.29
N VAL A 65 -1.59 -15.73 -7.52
CA VAL A 65 -0.87 -15.01 -6.46
C VAL A 65 -1.43 -13.61 -6.28
N VAL A 66 -1.77 -13.26 -5.04
CA VAL A 66 -1.99 -11.86 -4.65
C VAL A 66 -0.71 -11.30 -4.07
N SER A 67 -0.42 -10.05 -4.39
CA SER A 67 0.74 -9.33 -3.86
C SER A 67 0.39 -7.89 -3.49
N LEU A 68 1.02 -7.37 -2.42
CA LEU A 68 1.16 -5.94 -2.22
C LEU A 68 2.44 -5.47 -2.89
N GLN A 69 2.38 -4.33 -3.54
CA GLN A 69 3.49 -3.74 -4.27
C GLN A 69 3.67 -2.28 -3.89
N PHE A 70 4.87 -1.92 -3.48
CA PHE A 70 5.25 -0.53 -3.26
C PHE A 70 6.37 -0.16 -4.22
N ARG A 71 6.14 0.89 -4.99
CA ARG A 71 7.14 1.55 -5.83
C ARG A 71 7.38 2.94 -5.27
N ALA A 72 8.63 3.26 -4.96
CA ALA A 72 9.00 4.58 -4.49
C ALA A 72 9.30 5.53 -5.66
N ALA A 73 9.31 6.83 -5.37
CA ALA A 73 9.78 7.86 -6.29
C ALA A 73 11.28 7.72 -6.58
N SER A 74 12.05 7.34 -5.56
CA SER A 74 13.48 7.04 -5.66
C SER A 74 13.70 5.54 -5.88
N ASP A 75 14.89 5.18 -6.36
CA ASP A 75 15.23 3.77 -6.57
C ASP A 75 15.35 3.02 -5.24
N LEU A 76 14.54 1.99 -5.09
CA LEU A 76 14.61 1.07 -3.96
C LEU A 76 15.81 0.11 -4.07
N GLY A 77 16.37 -0.05 -5.26
CA GLY A 77 17.32 -1.11 -5.58
C GLY A 77 16.66 -2.49 -5.59
N ALA A 78 17.36 -3.46 -6.18
CA ALA A 78 17.06 -4.88 -6.03
C ALA A 78 17.93 -5.48 -4.91
N GLY A 79 17.54 -6.63 -4.38
CA GLY A 79 18.41 -7.31 -3.43
C GLY A 79 17.68 -8.00 -2.27
N PRO A 80 18.31 -8.11 -1.11
CA PRO A 80 17.77 -8.91 -0.03
C PRO A 80 16.41 -8.41 0.46
N VAL A 81 15.68 -9.30 1.06
CA VAL A 81 14.44 -9.00 1.78
C VAL A 81 14.71 -7.95 2.85
N ARG A 82 13.85 -6.92 2.93
CA ARG A 82 13.98 -5.82 3.89
C ARG A 82 12.64 -5.51 4.54
N PRO A 83 12.62 -4.96 5.78
CA PRO A 83 11.39 -4.61 6.44
C PRO A 83 10.69 -3.43 5.74
N VAL A 84 9.39 -3.56 5.56
CA VAL A 84 8.48 -2.47 5.20
C VAL A 84 7.51 -2.28 6.35
N ARG A 85 7.33 -1.02 6.77
CA ARG A 85 6.39 -0.62 7.81
C ARG A 85 5.22 0.11 7.18
N LEU A 86 4.02 -0.35 7.47
CA LEU A 86 2.80 0.37 7.14
C LEU A 86 2.19 0.90 8.43
N ILE A 87 1.99 2.20 8.51
CA ILE A 87 1.34 2.87 9.64
C ILE A 87 0.00 3.40 9.13
N LEU A 88 -1.09 2.86 9.65
CA LEU A 88 -2.44 3.18 9.24
C LEU A 88 -3.07 4.11 10.29
N ASP A 89 -3.54 5.27 9.86
CA ASP A 89 -4.20 6.28 10.71
C ASP A 89 -3.40 6.65 11.99
N GLY A 90 -2.05 6.60 11.90
CA GLY A 90 -1.17 6.87 13.03
C GLY A 90 -1.13 5.78 14.11
N GLY A 91 -1.69 4.59 13.84
CA GLY A 91 -1.73 3.45 14.75
C GLY A 91 -0.41 2.68 14.84
N THR A 92 -0.49 1.49 15.41
CA THR A 92 0.67 0.57 15.54
C THR A 92 1.14 0.13 14.16
N PRO A 93 2.45 0.19 13.87
CA PRO A 93 2.98 -0.25 12.59
C PRO A 93 2.74 -1.74 12.31
N LEU A 94 2.24 -2.05 11.13
CA LEU A 94 2.31 -3.40 10.54
C LEU A 94 3.69 -3.54 9.88
N ILE A 95 4.47 -4.52 10.30
CA ILE A 95 5.83 -4.74 9.81
C ILE A 95 5.90 -6.13 9.20
N SER A 96 6.31 -6.21 7.94
CA SER A 96 6.63 -7.47 7.27
C SER A 96 7.88 -7.31 6.41
N ASN A 97 8.47 -8.43 6.03
CA ASN A 97 9.68 -8.46 5.23
C ASN A 97 9.32 -8.66 3.75
N TRP A 98 9.59 -7.65 2.95
CA TRP A 98 9.24 -7.63 1.52
C TRP A 98 10.45 -7.96 0.65
N GLU A 99 10.19 -8.60 -0.48
CA GLU A 99 11.18 -8.81 -1.53
C GLU A 99 11.37 -7.52 -2.33
N PHE A 100 12.61 -7.23 -2.75
CA PHE A 100 12.91 -6.05 -3.57
C PHE A 100 13.40 -6.50 -4.94
N ILE A 101 12.53 -6.36 -5.95
CA ILE A 101 12.76 -6.83 -7.31
C ILE A 101 12.56 -5.66 -8.28
N SER A 102 13.58 -5.33 -9.07
CA SER A 102 13.49 -4.30 -10.12
C SER A 102 12.90 -2.97 -9.64
N GLY A 103 13.30 -2.49 -8.46
CA GLY A 103 12.83 -1.21 -7.89
C GLY A 103 11.41 -1.24 -7.33
N ILE A 104 10.86 -2.43 -7.08
CA ILE A 104 9.54 -2.63 -6.45
C ILE A 104 9.75 -3.46 -5.19
N ALA A 105 9.19 -3.01 -4.06
CA ALA A 105 9.03 -3.82 -2.87
C ALA A 105 7.75 -4.66 -2.99
N LEU A 106 7.83 -5.95 -2.73
CA LEU A 106 6.81 -6.95 -3.02
C LEU A 106 6.58 -7.86 -1.81
N GLU A 107 5.33 -7.91 -1.30
CA GLU A 107 4.86 -8.86 -0.30
C GLU A 107 3.92 -9.86 -0.96
N ARG A 108 4.16 -11.16 -0.76
CA ARG A 108 3.37 -12.25 -1.37
C ARG A 108 2.98 -13.34 -0.38
N GLU A 109 3.40 -13.22 0.86
CA GLU A 109 3.05 -14.21 1.88
C GLU A 109 1.55 -14.08 2.20
N ASP A 110 0.79 -15.18 2.11
CA ASP A 110 -0.67 -15.16 2.19
C ASP A 110 -1.21 -14.54 3.48
N ALA A 111 -0.60 -14.82 4.62
CA ALA A 111 -1.04 -14.29 5.91
C ALA A 111 -0.74 -12.79 6.02
N ALA A 112 0.45 -12.35 5.57
CA ALA A 112 0.82 -10.94 5.55
C ALA A 112 -0.07 -10.14 4.59
N VAL A 113 -0.26 -10.63 3.36
CA VAL A 113 -1.15 -10.02 2.36
C VAL A 113 -2.56 -9.89 2.90
N THR A 114 -3.11 -10.96 3.51
CA THR A 114 -4.47 -10.94 4.06
C THR A 114 -4.60 -9.93 5.20
N THR A 115 -3.66 -9.94 6.14
CA THR A 115 -3.68 -9.02 7.29
C THR A 115 -3.58 -7.57 6.84
N ILE A 116 -2.64 -7.27 5.94
CA ILE A 116 -2.41 -5.90 5.47
C ILE A 116 -3.60 -5.42 4.63
N THR A 117 -4.13 -6.22 3.69
CA THR A 117 -5.27 -5.79 2.85
C THR A 117 -6.54 -5.56 3.67
N ALA A 118 -6.81 -6.38 4.69
CA ALA A 118 -7.92 -6.17 5.62
C ALA A 118 -7.78 -4.84 6.37
N ALA A 119 -6.57 -4.52 6.83
CA ALA A 119 -6.31 -3.26 7.52
C ALA A 119 -6.39 -2.04 6.57
N LEU A 120 -5.85 -2.15 5.35
CA LEU A 120 -5.93 -1.11 4.32
C LEU A 120 -7.38 -0.75 3.97
N ALA A 121 -8.29 -1.72 3.95
CA ALA A 121 -9.70 -1.51 3.60
C ALA A 121 -10.43 -0.49 4.49
N HIS A 122 -9.92 -0.26 5.70
CA HIS A 122 -10.52 0.64 6.69
C HIS A 122 -9.66 1.88 6.99
N ALA A 123 -8.47 1.97 6.41
CA ALA A 123 -7.56 3.09 6.65
C ALA A 123 -7.99 4.34 5.88
N ARG A 124 -7.79 5.52 6.48
CA ARG A 124 -7.94 6.83 5.83
C ARG A 124 -6.60 7.37 5.37
N GLU A 125 -5.54 7.08 6.11
CA GLU A 125 -4.16 7.45 5.77
C GLU A 125 -3.26 6.23 5.92
N ILE A 126 -2.36 6.06 4.95
CA ILE A 126 -1.39 4.97 4.91
C ILE A 126 0.00 5.59 4.78
N LYS A 127 0.86 5.37 5.77
CA LYS A 127 2.29 5.73 5.67
C LYS A 127 3.09 4.46 5.43
N VAL A 128 3.90 4.48 4.38
CA VAL A 128 4.86 3.42 4.06
C VAL A 128 6.24 3.93 4.41
N HIS A 129 6.98 3.16 5.19
CA HIS A 129 8.37 3.43 5.53
C HIS A 129 9.23 2.20 5.24
N THR A 130 10.35 2.41 4.55
CA THR A 130 11.37 1.40 4.28
C THR A 130 12.72 2.06 4.06
N THR A 131 13.73 1.31 3.61
CA THR A 131 15.03 1.85 3.21
C THR A 131 15.36 1.41 1.79
N ASN A 132 16.20 2.19 1.08
CA ASN A 132 16.82 1.74 -0.16
C ASN A 132 18.01 0.80 0.13
N LEU A 133 18.72 0.37 -0.92
CA LEU A 133 19.86 -0.52 -0.77
C LEU A 133 21.05 0.12 -0.02
N ALA A 134 21.17 1.45 -0.04
CA ALA A 134 22.18 2.21 0.69
C ALA A 134 21.81 2.41 2.18
N GLY A 135 20.62 1.98 2.62
CA GLY A 135 20.12 2.18 3.98
C GLY A 135 19.47 3.55 4.20
N GLU A 136 19.27 4.34 3.16
CA GLU A 136 18.61 5.64 3.26
C GLU A 136 17.09 5.44 3.43
N PRO A 137 16.45 6.22 4.34
CA PRO A 137 15.03 6.09 4.59
C PRO A 137 14.20 6.53 3.37
N ILE A 138 13.13 5.81 3.12
CA ILE A 138 12.13 6.10 2.09
C ILE A 138 10.77 6.12 2.75
N ASP A 139 10.11 7.26 2.66
CA ASP A 139 8.80 7.52 3.21
C ASP A 139 7.82 7.92 2.11
N ALA A 140 6.59 7.40 2.21
CA ALA A 140 5.50 7.80 1.33
C ALA A 140 4.18 7.80 2.09
N VAL A 141 3.31 8.77 1.77
CA VAL A 141 1.99 8.90 2.38
C VAL A 141 0.93 8.77 1.29
N PHE A 142 -0.06 7.92 1.55
CA PHE A 142 -1.16 7.63 0.65
C PHE A 142 -2.49 7.88 1.34
N ASP A 143 -3.51 8.17 0.54
CA ASP A 143 -4.88 8.15 1.02
C ASP A 143 -5.40 6.71 1.05
N GLY A 144 -6.17 6.38 2.08
CA GLY A 144 -6.87 5.09 2.16
C GLY A 144 -7.99 4.99 1.11
N PRO A 145 -8.50 3.78 0.85
CA PRO A 145 -9.59 3.59 -0.09
C PRO A 145 -10.90 4.17 0.47
N ALA A 146 -11.70 4.78 -0.41
CA ALA A 146 -13.03 5.28 -0.04
C ALA A 146 -14.01 4.15 0.32
N SER A 147 -13.75 2.93 -0.18
CA SER A 147 -14.46 1.69 0.14
C SER A 147 -13.55 0.50 -0.11
N ASP A 148 -13.89 -0.65 0.45
CA ASP A 148 -13.19 -1.92 0.27
C ASP A 148 -13.46 -2.61 -1.08
N ALA A 149 -14.40 -2.09 -1.88
CA ALA A 149 -14.88 -2.72 -3.11
C ALA A 149 -13.74 -3.04 -4.11
N GLY A 150 -12.80 -2.11 -4.33
CA GLY A 150 -11.67 -2.31 -5.23
C GLY A 150 -10.70 -3.39 -4.74
N LEU A 151 -10.43 -3.43 -3.43
CA LEU A 151 -9.60 -4.47 -2.81
C LEU A 151 -10.28 -5.84 -2.90
N THR A 152 -11.56 -5.92 -2.53
CA THR A 152 -12.37 -7.14 -2.61
C THR A 152 -12.41 -7.70 -4.02
N GLN A 153 -12.60 -6.85 -5.04
CA GLN A 153 -12.61 -7.26 -6.44
C GLN A 153 -11.27 -7.87 -6.89
N VAL A 154 -10.15 -7.24 -6.53
CA VAL A 154 -8.81 -7.73 -6.87
C VAL A 154 -8.51 -9.05 -6.17
N LEU A 155 -8.84 -9.16 -4.88
CA LEU A 155 -8.66 -10.38 -4.10
C LEU A 155 -9.48 -11.54 -4.69
N ALA A 156 -10.77 -11.29 -5.00
CA ALA A 156 -11.67 -12.29 -5.58
C ALA A 156 -11.19 -12.82 -6.93
N ALA A 157 -10.52 -12.01 -7.75
CA ALA A 157 -9.95 -12.45 -9.02
C ALA A 157 -8.91 -13.59 -8.86
N CYS A 158 -8.25 -13.67 -7.69
CA CYS A 158 -7.34 -14.76 -7.32
C CYS A 158 -7.97 -15.80 -6.37
N GLY A 159 -9.26 -15.68 -6.06
CA GLY A 159 -9.94 -16.59 -5.13
C GLY A 159 -9.66 -16.31 -3.65
N TYR A 160 -9.17 -15.10 -3.34
CA TYR A 160 -8.99 -14.65 -1.96
C TYR A 160 -10.25 -13.95 -1.47
N THR A 161 -10.48 -14.04 -0.17
CA THR A 161 -11.52 -13.27 0.54
C THR A 161 -10.86 -12.26 1.47
N LEU A 162 -11.33 -11.04 1.50
CA LEU A 162 -10.79 -10.00 2.37
C LEU A 162 -10.83 -10.46 3.85
N GLY A 163 -9.68 -10.39 4.51
CA GLY A 163 -9.53 -10.78 5.91
C GLY A 163 -9.49 -12.30 6.17
N VAL A 164 -9.48 -13.14 5.12
CA VAL A 164 -9.43 -14.60 5.27
C VAL A 164 -8.16 -15.15 4.59
N VAL A 165 -7.29 -15.77 5.38
CA VAL A 165 -6.08 -16.41 4.83
C VAL A 165 -6.49 -17.61 3.97
N PRO A 166 -6.05 -17.68 2.69
CA PRO A 166 -6.45 -18.75 1.80
C PRO A 166 -5.84 -20.08 2.23
N VAL A 167 -6.63 -21.16 2.14
CA VAL A 167 -6.15 -22.52 2.34
C VAL A 167 -5.62 -23.03 1.00
N ARG A 168 -4.30 -23.22 0.90
CA ARG A 168 -3.69 -23.79 -0.30
C ARG A 168 -3.67 -25.31 -0.21
N THR A 169 -4.26 -25.97 -1.21
CA THR A 169 -4.11 -27.42 -1.37
C THR A 169 -2.69 -27.71 -1.84
N PRO A 170 -1.91 -28.54 -1.12
CA PRO A 170 -0.59 -28.94 -1.59
C PRO A 170 -0.69 -29.57 -2.99
N PRO A 171 0.31 -29.37 -3.86
CA PRO A 171 0.35 -30.09 -5.13
C PRO A 171 0.35 -31.58 -4.88
N PRO A 172 -0.30 -32.40 -5.75
CA PRO A 172 -0.30 -33.84 -5.61
C PRO A 172 1.14 -34.33 -5.57
N ALA A 173 1.41 -35.31 -4.68
CA ALA A 173 2.73 -35.88 -4.56
C ALA A 173 3.13 -36.48 -5.95
N PRO A 174 4.41 -36.35 -6.36
CA PRO A 174 4.87 -36.92 -7.61
C PRO A 174 4.57 -38.43 -7.62
N THR A 175 3.88 -38.90 -8.67
CA THR A 175 3.56 -40.34 -8.83
C THR A 175 4.88 -41.12 -8.92
N PRO A 176 5.13 -42.06 -8.02
CA PRO A 176 6.34 -42.87 -8.11
C PRO A 176 6.34 -43.65 -9.43
N GLY A 177 7.26 -43.38 -10.32
CA GLY A 177 7.48 -44.16 -11.52
C GLY A 177 7.27 -43.52 -12.90
N GLN A 178 7.41 -42.13 -13.01
CA GLN A 178 7.60 -41.51 -14.32
C GLN A 178 9.02 -41.01 -14.50
#